data_8879188111e223eacddef7dc10cd1129
#
_entry.id   8879188111e223eacddef7dc10cd1129
#
_cell.length_a   1.000
_cell.length_b   1.000
_cell.length_c   1.000
_cell.angle_alpha   90.00
_cell.angle_beta   90.00
_cell.angle_gamma   90.00
#
_symmetry.space_group_name_H-M   'P 1'
#
loop_
_entity.id
_entity.type
_entity.pdbx_description
1 polymer ?
#
loop_
_entity_poly.entity_id
_entity_poly.type
_entity_poly.pdbx_seq_one_letter_code
_entity_poly.pdbx_strand_id
1 'polypeptide(L)'
;MEDSSDGDYSMIGYSTNNIGDDIQSVAASRFLPKVDRFVNRESMWRYDGPKTKMIMNAFYMDTPKHFPPSVGIDPLLVSMHVTPVWREGFMRRGKEYLLEHGPVGCRDHSTLKYMQDNGVPAYFSGCLTLTLLPNPAIERQDYILAVDVPKKTVAAMRTMTDRPIFELSHEFWESYDMDVRHRFAKSFLYLYGSAHCVVTRRMHAALPSLSMGTPAVLLDLDLERFPGRFSGLRDLVHCMTPDDFSKGRYDIDSPPQNPDGHLEIRKALEKTCREFTGHDNGSVIEPVSLPEVMGLIRCTEKDRIKQFHSIWKLETAKLVYSRFLKKRRPEDIE
;
A
#
# COMPACT_ATOMS: atom_id res chain seq x y z
N MET A 1 39.52 -5.67 16.03
CA MET A 1 38.20 -5.70 16.68
C MET A 1 37.24 -5.19 15.65
N GLU A 2 36.60 -6.11 14.92
CA GLU A 2 35.53 -5.76 13.97
C GLU A 2 34.34 -5.30 14.82
N ASP A 3 33.87 -4.10 14.50
CA ASP A 3 32.71 -3.50 15.14
C ASP A 3 31.44 -4.28 14.70
N SER A 4 31.02 -5.22 15.52
CA SER A 4 29.85 -6.09 15.26
C SER A 4 28.53 -5.40 15.58
N SER A 5 28.41 -4.10 15.27
CA SER A 5 27.20 -3.32 15.51
C SER A 5 26.17 -3.37 14.37
N ASP A 6 26.36 -4.26 13.40
CA ASP A 6 25.41 -4.42 12.29
C ASP A 6 24.31 -5.41 12.71
N GLY A 7 23.31 -4.89 13.43
CA GLY A 7 22.16 -5.68 13.87
C GLY A 7 21.39 -6.28 12.68
N ASP A 8 20.61 -7.32 12.93
CA ASP A 8 19.71 -7.89 11.91
C ASP A 8 18.59 -6.91 11.54
N TYR A 9 18.27 -6.85 10.27
CA TYR A 9 17.18 -6.02 9.74
C TYR A 9 16.13 -6.90 9.05
N SER A 10 14.89 -6.71 9.45
CA SER A 10 13.76 -7.42 8.83
C SER A 10 12.82 -6.48 8.12
N MET A 11 12.18 -6.98 7.09
CA MET A 11 11.17 -6.28 6.34
C MET A 11 9.82 -6.99 6.46
N ILE A 12 8.73 -6.22 6.45
CA ILE A 12 7.39 -6.80 6.48
C ILE A 12 7.12 -7.54 5.19
N GLY A 13 6.74 -8.81 5.30
CA GLY A 13 6.19 -9.60 4.21
C GLY A 13 4.66 -9.73 4.32
N TYR A 14 4.01 -10.01 3.20
CA TYR A 14 2.55 -10.11 3.14
C TYR A 14 2.10 -11.38 2.45
N SER A 15 1.01 -11.95 2.94
CA SER A 15 0.26 -13.04 2.29
C SER A 15 -1.09 -12.56 1.73
N THR A 16 -1.28 -11.25 1.62
CA THR A 16 -2.46 -10.65 1.00
C THR A 16 -2.35 -10.71 -0.53
N ASN A 17 -3.47 -10.57 -1.21
CA ASN A 17 -3.53 -10.47 -2.68
C ASN A 17 -3.32 -9.04 -3.20
N ASN A 18 -2.82 -8.12 -2.38
CA ASN A 18 -2.66 -6.71 -2.72
C ASN A 18 -1.17 -6.33 -2.78
N ILE A 19 -0.61 -6.18 -3.99
CA ILE A 19 0.78 -5.78 -4.19
C ILE A 19 1.08 -4.38 -3.61
N GLY A 20 0.06 -3.56 -3.39
CA GLY A 20 0.19 -2.26 -2.72
C GLY A 20 0.75 -2.37 -1.30
N ASP A 21 0.59 -3.51 -0.64
CA ASP A 21 1.18 -3.76 0.67
C ASP A 21 2.69 -3.98 0.53
N ASP A 22 3.13 -4.75 -0.47
CA ASP A 22 4.55 -4.97 -0.76
C ASP A 22 5.25 -3.68 -1.20
N ILE A 23 4.57 -2.78 -1.91
CA ILE A 23 5.07 -1.44 -2.26
C ILE A 23 5.45 -0.64 -1.00
N GLN A 24 4.70 -0.78 0.10
CA GLN A 24 5.07 -0.15 1.37
C GLN A 24 6.38 -0.73 1.92
N SER A 25 6.60 -2.04 1.80
CA SER A 25 7.86 -2.67 2.21
C SER A 25 9.04 -2.24 1.34
N VAL A 26 8.82 -2.07 0.02
CA VAL A 26 9.86 -1.49 -0.86
C VAL A 26 10.25 -0.09 -0.39
N ALA A 27 9.30 0.75 0.03
CA ALA A 27 9.63 2.07 0.58
C ALA A 27 10.46 1.97 1.87
N ALA A 28 10.19 0.98 2.73
CA ALA A 28 10.98 0.74 3.93
C ALA A 28 12.41 0.26 3.60
N SER A 29 12.59 -0.57 2.57
CA SER A 29 13.91 -1.10 2.18
C SER A 29 14.91 -0.02 1.81
N ARG A 30 14.45 1.18 1.42
CA ARG A 30 15.32 2.35 1.22
C ARG A 30 16.20 2.64 2.44
N PHE A 31 15.64 2.49 3.62
CA PHE A 31 16.29 2.86 4.89
C PHE A 31 16.93 1.68 5.62
N LEU A 32 16.99 0.50 5.02
CA LEU A 32 17.63 -0.67 5.60
C LEU A 32 18.99 -0.89 4.93
N PRO A 33 20.10 -1.04 5.71
CA PRO A 33 21.41 -1.33 5.11
C PRO A 33 21.44 -2.69 4.40
N LYS A 34 20.63 -3.62 4.89
CA LYS A 34 20.39 -4.96 4.32
C LYS A 34 18.99 -5.45 4.71
N VAL A 35 18.52 -6.49 4.08
CA VAL A 35 17.31 -7.22 4.46
C VAL A 35 17.70 -8.66 4.74
N ASP A 36 17.84 -9.02 6.01
CA ASP A 36 18.25 -10.38 6.41
C ASP A 36 17.08 -11.37 6.28
N ARG A 37 15.84 -10.89 6.45
CA ARG A 37 14.63 -11.72 6.32
C ARG A 37 13.35 -10.91 6.12
N PHE A 38 12.35 -11.61 5.60
CA PHE A 38 10.98 -11.13 5.66
C PHE A 38 10.25 -11.73 6.86
N VAL A 39 9.50 -10.91 7.58
CA VAL A 39 8.59 -11.35 8.64
C VAL A 39 7.16 -11.05 8.21
N ASN A 40 6.34 -12.09 8.08
CA ASN A 40 4.96 -11.90 7.66
C ASN A 40 4.18 -11.11 8.70
N ARG A 41 3.48 -10.05 8.26
CA ARG A 41 2.68 -9.16 9.12
C ARG A 41 1.73 -9.92 10.05
N GLU A 42 1.07 -10.96 9.55
CA GLU A 42 0.10 -11.73 10.33
C GLU A 42 0.75 -12.73 11.30
N SER A 43 2.06 -12.93 11.24
CA SER A 43 2.81 -13.84 12.13
C SER A 43 3.89 -13.16 12.97
N MET A 44 4.01 -11.83 12.96
CA MET A 44 4.98 -11.08 13.78
C MET A 44 4.93 -11.44 15.26
N TRP A 45 3.75 -11.71 15.79
CA TRP A 45 3.56 -12.07 17.19
C TRP A 45 4.18 -13.44 17.58
N ARG A 46 4.47 -14.27 16.59
CA ARG A 46 5.13 -15.58 16.75
C ARG A 46 6.60 -15.57 16.36
N TYR A 47 7.14 -14.41 16.03
CA TYR A 47 8.53 -14.33 15.60
C TYR A 47 9.45 -14.79 16.72
N ASP A 48 10.27 -15.79 16.45
CA ASP A 48 11.22 -16.45 17.37
C ASP A 48 12.67 -16.44 16.85
N GLY A 49 12.92 -15.68 15.77
CA GLY A 49 14.26 -15.49 15.19
C GLY A 49 15.14 -14.54 16.03
N PRO A 50 16.37 -14.28 15.55
CA PRO A 50 17.29 -13.31 16.17
C PRO A 50 16.65 -11.93 16.32
N LYS A 51 17.10 -11.16 17.34
CA LYS A 51 16.60 -9.79 17.52
C LYS A 51 16.86 -8.96 16.25
N THR A 52 15.83 -8.27 15.79
CA THR A 52 15.86 -7.59 14.50
C THR A 52 15.17 -6.23 14.54
N LYS A 53 15.75 -5.22 13.86
CA LYS A 53 15.11 -3.94 13.63
C LYS A 53 14.11 -4.02 12.48
N MET A 54 12.96 -3.36 12.63
CA MET A 54 11.91 -3.36 11.61
C MET A 54 11.20 -2.02 11.54
N ILE A 55 11.06 -1.47 10.32
CA ILE A 55 10.18 -0.33 10.06
C ILE A 55 8.75 -0.86 9.88
N MET A 56 7.88 -0.53 10.83
CA MET A 56 6.52 -1.06 10.90
C MET A 56 5.50 -0.13 10.22
N ASN A 57 5.63 0.02 8.90
CA ASN A 57 4.85 0.91 8.04
C ASN A 57 3.71 0.20 7.30
N ALA A 58 2.77 -0.41 8.00
CA ALA A 58 1.70 -1.21 7.39
C ALA A 58 0.29 -0.79 7.84
N PHE A 59 -0.72 -1.37 7.22
CA PHE A 59 -2.02 -1.43 7.86
C PHE A 59 -2.06 -2.60 8.86
N TYR A 60 -2.67 -2.37 10.01
CA TYR A 60 -2.81 -3.34 11.08
C TYR A 60 -4.31 -3.56 11.37
N MET A 61 -4.88 -4.74 11.30
CA MET A 61 -4.37 -5.93 10.61
C MET A 61 -5.60 -6.82 10.34
N ASP A 62 -5.42 -8.04 9.81
CA ASP A 62 -6.57 -8.90 9.48
C ASP A 62 -7.27 -9.43 10.73
N THR A 63 -6.54 -9.55 11.85
CA THR A 63 -7.11 -9.89 13.15
C THR A 63 -6.30 -9.25 14.29
N PRO A 64 -6.96 -8.69 15.33
CA PRO A 64 -6.26 -8.10 16.47
C PRO A 64 -5.51 -9.13 17.32
N LYS A 65 -5.73 -10.42 17.11
CA LYS A 65 -5.02 -11.50 17.82
C LYS A 65 -3.53 -11.58 17.47
N HIS A 66 -3.13 -11.00 16.34
CA HIS A 66 -1.76 -11.01 15.82
C HIS A 66 -0.95 -9.77 16.24
N PHE A 67 -1.48 -8.95 17.11
CA PHE A 67 -0.79 -7.80 17.70
C PHE A 67 -0.77 -7.94 19.23
N PRO A 68 0.33 -7.58 19.95
CA PRO A 68 1.54 -6.94 19.47
C PRO A 68 2.53 -7.93 18.82
N PRO A 69 3.57 -7.42 18.12
CA PRO A 69 4.70 -8.22 17.66
C PRO A 69 5.46 -8.89 18.80
N SER A 70 6.29 -9.89 18.46
CA SER A 70 7.23 -10.52 19.39
C SER A 70 8.27 -9.52 19.91
N VAL A 71 8.74 -9.71 21.13
CA VAL A 71 9.83 -8.95 21.75
C VAL A 71 11.17 -9.06 21.01
N GLY A 72 11.31 -10.03 20.10
CA GLY A 72 12.45 -10.14 19.19
C GLY A 72 12.48 -9.08 18.09
N ILE A 73 11.40 -8.31 17.91
CA ILE A 73 11.30 -7.23 16.91
C ILE A 73 11.47 -5.89 17.62
N ASP A 74 12.53 -5.15 17.26
CA ASP A 74 12.76 -3.76 17.64
C ASP A 74 12.08 -2.86 16.59
N PRO A 75 10.93 -2.22 16.89
CA PRO A 75 10.12 -1.57 15.87
C PRO A 75 10.36 -0.07 15.76
N LEU A 76 10.32 0.45 14.56
CA LEU A 76 9.94 1.85 14.31
C LEU A 76 8.47 1.91 13.93
N LEU A 77 7.63 2.45 14.80
CA LEU A 77 6.19 2.60 14.57
C LEU A 77 5.91 3.84 13.70
N VAL A 78 5.90 3.70 12.38
CA VAL A 78 5.72 4.81 11.43
C VAL A 78 4.75 4.43 10.30
N SER A 79 4.00 5.39 9.77
CA SER A 79 3.04 5.17 8.69
C SER A 79 2.01 4.06 8.98
N MET A 80 1.66 3.87 10.23
CA MET A 80 0.72 2.86 10.68
C MET A 80 -0.73 3.26 10.35
N HIS A 81 -1.50 2.30 9.87
CA HIS A 81 -2.96 2.41 9.75
C HIS A 81 -3.62 1.28 10.52
N VAL A 82 -4.60 1.60 11.36
CA VAL A 82 -5.39 0.58 12.08
C VAL A 82 -6.79 0.52 11.52
N THR A 83 -7.16 -0.66 11.01
CA THR A 83 -8.48 -0.93 10.44
C THR A 83 -9.59 -0.68 11.46
N PRO A 84 -10.60 0.16 11.16
CA PRO A 84 -11.63 0.54 12.12
C PRO A 84 -12.35 -0.64 12.79
N VAL A 85 -12.61 -1.70 12.04
CA VAL A 85 -13.31 -2.92 12.53
C VAL A 85 -12.57 -3.60 13.69
N TRP A 86 -11.24 -3.48 13.75
CA TRP A 86 -10.41 -4.18 14.74
C TRP A 86 -9.86 -3.28 15.85
N ARG A 87 -10.17 -1.98 15.84
CA ARG A 87 -9.60 -0.98 16.75
C ARG A 87 -9.72 -1.34 18.23
N GLU A 88 -10.89 -1.77 18.68
CA GLU A 88 -11.07 -2.15 20.08
C GLU A 88 -10.15 -3.31 20.50
N GLY A 89 -10.14 -4.39 19.74
CA GLY A 89 -9.30 -5.55 20.01
C GLY A 89 -7.81 -5.25 19.87
N PHE A 90 -7.43 -4.40 18.94
CA PHE A 90 -6.06 -3.95 18.73
C PHE A 90 -5.55 -3.15 19.93
N MET A 91 -6.30 -2.16 20.42
CA MET A 91 -5.92 -1.34 21.56
C MET A 91 -5.86 -2.15 22.86
N ARG A 92 -6.88 -2.98 23.11
CA ARG A 92 -6.92 -3.81 24.32
C ARG A 92 -5.69 -4.72 24.47
N ARG A 93 -5.12 -5.19 23.35
CA ARG A 93 -3.95 -6.09 23.36
C ARG A 93 -2.63 -5.34 23.25
N GLY A 94 -2.59 -4.24 22.53
CA GLY A 94 -1.35 -3.60 22.10
C GLY A 94 -1.05 -2.27 22.78
N LYS A 95 -1.90 -1.74 23.65
CA LYS A 95 -1.70 -0.41 24.23
C LYS A 95 -0.36 -0.27 24.95
N GLU A 96 0.02 -1.23 25.78
CA GLU A 96 1.30 -1.22 26.51
C GLU A 96 2.48 -1.20 25.55
N TYR A 97 2.44 -2.06 24.53
CA TYR A 97 3.46 -2.10 23.49
C TYR A 97 3.59 -0.77 22.73
N LEU A 98 2.45 -0.13 22.40
CA LEU A 98 2.44 1.17 21.71
C LEU A 98 2.98 2.30 22.59
N LEU A 99 2.75 2.23 23.91
CA LEU A 99 3.32 3.18 24.88
C LEU A 99 4.82 2.99 25.06
N GLU A 100 5.29 1.74 25.08
CA GLU A 100 6.71 1.39 25.23
C GLU A 100 7.55 1.80 24.01
N HIS A 101 7.01 1.58 22.79
CA HIS A 101 7.74 1.81 21.54
C HIS A 101 7.32 3.10 20.80
N GLY A 102 6.45 3.90 21.39
CA GLY A 102 5.99 5.18 20.79
C GLY A 102 7.07 6.27 20.77
N PRO A 103 6.76 7.43 20.16
CA PRO A 103 5.45 7.82 19.63
C PRO A 103 5.09 7.12 18.32
N VAL A 104 3.78 6.92 18.08
CA VAL A 104 3.28 6.22 16.89
C VAL A 104 3.07 7.19 15.72
N GLY A 105 3.80 6.99 14.63
CA GLY A 105 3.56 7.68 13.37
C GLY A 105 2.35 7.09 12.63
N CYS A 106 1.28 7.86 12.53
CA CYS A 106 0.03 7.44 11.90
C CYS A 106 -0.04 7.87 10.44
N ARG A 107 -0.45 6.93 9.57
CA ARG A 107 -0.56 7.15 8.13
C ARG A 107 -1.69 8.12 7.76
N ASP A 108 -2.76 8.14 8.54
CA ASP A 108 -3.95 8.94 8.30
C ASP A 108 -4.53 9.53 9.60
N HIS A 109 -5.31 10.61 9.47
CA HIS A 109 -5.88 11.31 10.61
C HIS A 109 -6.89 10.47 11.40
N SER A 110 -7.54 9.49 10.76
CA SER A 110 -8.46 8.58 11.44
C SER A 110 -7.73 7.66 12.44
N THR A 111 -6.55 7.17 12.05
CA THR A 111 -5.67 6.39 12.93
C THR A 111 -5.04 7.27 14.01
N LEU A 112 -4.59 8.48 13.64
CA LEU A 112 -4.05 9.45 14.59
C LEU A 112 -5.04 9.77 15.71
N LYS A 113 -6.26 10.16 15.33
CA LYS A 113 -7.31 10.44 16.31
C LYS A 113 -7.59 9.23 17.22
N TYR A 114 -7.66 8.04 16.63
CA TYR A 114 -7.89 6.81 17.39
C TYR A 114 -6.77 6.55 18.42
N MET A 115 -5.50 6.75 18.08
CA MET A 115 -4.37 6.60 19.01
C MET A 115 -4.47 7.61 20.16
N GLN A 116 -4.70 8.87 19.83
CA GLN A 116 -4.80 9.97 20.80
C GLN A 116 -5.99 9.81 21.74
N ASP A 117 -7.17 9.44 21.23
CA ASP A 117 -8.38 9.18 22.03
C ASP A 117 -8.16 8.04 23.05
N ASN A 118 -7.21 7.14 22.80
CA ASN A 118 -6.82 6.06 23.71
C ASN A 118 -5.59 6.37 24.57
N GLY A 119 -5.09 7.61 24.56
CA GLY A 119 -3.95 8.05 25.35
C GLY A 119 -2.60 7.50 24.90
N VAL A 120 -2.47 7.12 23.62
CA VAL A 120 -1.21 6.71 23.00
C VAL A 120 -0.58 7.93 22.32
N PRO A 121 0.68 8.30 22.69
CA PRO A 121 1.41 9.37 22.00
C PRO A 121 1.54 9.07 20.52
N ALA A 122 1.01 9.95 19.67
CA ALA A 122 0.97 9.73 18.23
C ALA A 122 1.01 11.05 17.45
N TYR A 123 1.52 10.97 16.23
CA TYR A 123 1.62 12.08 15.30
C TYR A 123 1.23 11.64 13.87
N PHE A 124 0.87 12.60 13.03
CA PHE A 124 0.63 12.34 11.61
C PHE A 124 1.96 12.21 10.88
N SER A 125 2.29 11.01 10.43
CA SER A 125 3.51 10.74 9.65
C SER A 125 3.28 10.71 8.14
N GLY A 126 2.04 10.54 7.70
CA GLY A 126 1.76 10.20 6.30
C GLY A 126 2.19 8.78 5.94
N CYS A 127 2.24 8.49 4.65
CA CYS A 127 2.61 7.17 4.13
C CYS A 127 4.09 7.11 3.73
N LEU A 128 4.81 6.08 4.13
CA LEU A 128 6.24 5.92 3.82
C LEU A 128 6.52 5.84 2.31
N THR A 129 5.53 5.47 1.49
CA THR A 129 5.67 5.48 0.03
C THR A 129 5.93 6.88 -0.55
N LEU A 130 5.69 7.95 0.22
CA LEU A 130 6.07 9.31 -0.14
C LEU A 130 7.59 9.54 -0.14
N THR A 131 8.37 8.62 0.42
CA THR A 131 9.84 8.69 0.43
C THR A 131 10.48 8.01 -0.79
N LEU A 132 9.71 7.35 -1.64
CA LEU A 132 10.25 6.74 -2.86
C LEU A 132 10.80 7.83 -3.79
N LEU A 133 12.04 7.64 -4.24
CA LEU A 133 12.74 8.58 -5.11
C LEU A 133 12.70 8.11 -6.56
N PRO A 134 12.63 9.04 -7.53
CA PRO A 134 12.84 8.68 -8.93
C PRO A 134 14.26 8.13 -9.12
N ASN A 135 14.41 7.21 -10.06
CA ASN A 135 15.73 6.82 -10.55
C ASN A 135 16.01 7.57 -11.86
N PRO A 136 17.08 8.39 -11.94
CA PRO A 136 17.41 9.15 -13.14
C PRO A 136 17.67 8.27 -14.39
N ALA A 137 17.99 6.99 -14.19
CA ALA A 137 18.16 6.03 -15.30
C ALA A 137 16.83 5.54 -15.89
N ILE A 138 15.69 5.89 -15.29
CA ILE A 138 14.36 5.54 -15.79
C ILE A 138 13.78 6.71 -16.57
N GLU A 139 13.78 6.57 -17.88
CA GLU A 139 13.20 7.57 -18.77
C GLU A 139 11.67 7.51 -18.78
N ARG A 140 11.05 8.68 -18.86
CA ARG A 140 9.61 8.82 -19.04
C ARG A 140 9.19 8.30 -20.41
N GLN A 141 8.21 7.42 -20.43
CA GLN A 141 7.67 6.82 -21.64
C GLN A 141 6.29 7.39 -21.98
N ASP A 142 5.91 7.27 -23.24
CA ASP A 142 4.67 7.85 -23.78
C ASP A 142 3.45 6.89 -23.62
N TYR A 143 3.19 6.45 -22.38
CA TYR A 143 2.01 5.65 -22.05
C TYR A 143 1.33 6.12 -20.76
N ILE A 144 0.05 5.80 -20.63
CA ILE A 144 -0.73 6.06 -19.44
C ILE A 144 -1.02 4.74 -18.72
N LEU A 145 -0.91 4.76 -17.40
CA LEU A 145 -1.32 3.62 -16.57
C LEU A 145 -2.70 3.84 -15.99
N ALA A 146 -3.56 2.83 -16.12
CA ALA A 146 -4.87 2.73 -15.47
C ALA A 146 -4.80 1.61 -14.41
N VAL A 147 -4.63 1.97 -13.12
CA VAL A 147 -4.46 0.98 -12.05
C VAL A 147 -5.78 0.79 -11.30
N ASP A 148 -6.41 -0.37 -11.48
CA ASP A 148 -7.73 -0.71 -10.94
C ASP A 148 -8.83 0.31 -11.27
N VAL A 149 -8.73 0.96 -12.42
CA VAL A 149 -9.72 1.95 -12.90
C VAL A 149 -10.98 1.23 -13.40
N PRO A 150 -12.19 1.74 -13.11
CA PRO A 150 -13.42 1.15 -13.65
C PRO A 150 -13.41 1.11 -15.18
N LYS A 151 -13.90 0.02 -15.76
CA LYS A 151 -13.93 -0.17 -17.23
C LYS A 151 -14.60 0.99 -17.97
N LYS A 152 -15.69 1.56 -17.43
CA LYS A 152 -16.37 2.73 -18.01
C LYS A 152 -15.43 3.94 -18.08
N THR A 153 -14.64 4.15 -17.03
CA THR A 153 -13.67 5.26 -16.99
C THR A 153 -12.50 5.01 -17.94
N VAL A 154 -12.00 3.76 -18.04
CA VAL A 154 -10.96 3.40 -19.03
C VAL A 154 -11.47 3.63 -20.46
N ALA A 155 -12.74 3.29 -20.74
CA ALA A 155 -13.35 3.59 -22.05
C ALA A 155 -13.39 5.09 -22.33
N ALA A 156 -13.70 5.92 -21.33
CA ALA A 156 -13.63 7.39 -21.47
C ALA A 156 -12.17 7.86 -21.68
N MET A 157 -11.19 7.32 -20.96
CA MET A 157 -9.78 7.66 -21.17
C MET A 157 -9.34 7.44 -22.62
N ARG A 158 -9.78 6.35 -23.24
CA ARG A 158 -9.47 6.04 -24.65
C ARG A 158 -10.09 7.03 -25.67
N THR A 159 -11.02 7.87 -25.25
CA THR A 159 -11.54 8.98 -26.08
C THR A 159 -10.84 10.31 -25.80
N MET A 160 -10.00 10.38 -24.78
CA MET A 160 -9.30 11.60 -24.35
C MET A 160 -7.86 11.65 -24.84
N THR A 161 -7.28 10.54 -25.32
CA THR A 161 -5.87 10.47 -25.71
C THR A 161 -5.64 9.38 -26.76
N ASP A 162 -4.65 9.61 -27.63
CA ASP A 162 -4.12 8.60 -28.56
C ASP A 162 -2.98 7.77 -27.94
N ARG A 163 -2.51 8.11 -26.72
CA ARG A 163 -1.46 7.37 -26.03
C ARG A 163 -1.89 5.95 -25.68
N PRO A 164 -0.98 4.99 -25.71
CA PRO A 164 -1.23 3.64 -25.19
C PRO A 164 -1.68 3.69 -23.72
N ILE A 165 -2.78 3.01 -23.39
CA ILE A 165 -3.26 2.86 -22.02
C ILE A 165 -3.05 1.41 -21.59
N PHE A 166 -2.21 1.20 -20.55
CA PHE A 166 -2.00 -0.09 -19.94
C PHE A 166 -2.83 -0.22 -18.67
N GLU A 167 -3.66 -1.24 -18.62
CA GLU A 167 -4.48 -1.56 -17.46
C GLU A 167 -3.72 -2.50 -16.53
N LEU A 168 -3.55 -2.12 -15.27
CA LEU A 168 -2.92 -2.91 -14.23
C LEU A 168 -3.88 -3.13 -13.06
N SER A 169 -3.64 -4.19 -12.28
CA SER A 169 -4.33 -4.42 -11.02
C SER A 169 -3.34 -4.62 -9.88
N HIS A 170 -3.63 -4.06 -8.71
CA HIS A 170 -2.92 -4.39 -7.47
C HIS A 170 -3.26 -5.77 -6.93
N GLU A 171 -4.28 -6.42 -7.46
CA GLU A 171 -4.67 -7.75 -7.03
C GLU A 171 -3.78 -8.79 -7.70
N PHE A 172 -2.95 -9.42 -6.88
CA PHE A 172 -1.90 -10.34 -7.30
C PHE A 172 -1.94 -11.63 -6.48
N TRP A 173 -2.13 -12.76 -7.17
CA TRP A 173 -2.39 -14.05 -6.52
C TRP A 173 -1.26 -15.08 -6.68
N GLU A 174 -0.26 -14.82 -7.52
CA GLU A 174 0.60 -15.89 -8.04
C GLU A 174 1.73 -16.34 -7.12
N SER A 175 2.07 -15.62 -6.04
CA SER A 175 3.17 -16.08 -5.20
C SER A 175 3.04 -15.66 -3.74
N TYR A 176 3.32 -16.62 -2.85
CA TYR A 176 3.60 -16.36 -1.44
C TYR A 176 5.09 -16.19 -1.15
N ASP A 177 5.96 -16.37 -2.17
CA ASP A 177 7.39 -16.10 -2.07
C ASP A 177 7.62 -14.59 -1.95
N MET A 178 8.22 -14.16 -0.84
CA MET A 178 8.39 -12.76 -0.49
C MET A 178 9.39 -12.06 -1.42
N ASP A 179 10.43 -12.75 -1.89
CA ASP A 179 11.40 -12.18 -2.84
C ASP A 179 10.75 -11.94 -4.20
N VAL A 180 9.90 -12.87 -4.64
CA VAL A 180 9.12 -12.70 -5.87
C VAL A 180 8.17 -11.51 -5.74
N ARG A 181 7.41 -11.43 -4.66
CA ARG A 181 6.49 -10.32 -4.39
C ARG A 181 7.22 -8.97 -4.35
N HIS A 182 8.37 -8.93 -3.68
CA HIS A 182 9.18 -7.71 -3.60
C HIS A 182 9.69 -7.25 -4.97
N ARG A 183 10.15 -8.18 -5.82
CA ARG A 183 10.54 -7.87 -7.21
C ARG A 183 9.36 -7.36 -8.02
N PHE A 184 8.19 -7.98 -7.89
CA PHE A 184 6.99 -7.48 -8.57
C PHE A 184 6.60 -6.08 -8.10
N ALA A 185 6.66 -5.79 -6.81
CA ALA A 185 6.41 -4.45 -6.28
C ALA A 185 7.37 -3.41 -6.88
N LYS A 186 8.66 -3.75 -7.02
CA LYS A 186 9.64 -2.89 -7.70
C LYS A 186 9.31 -2.68 -9.19
N SER A 187 8.84 -3.72 -9.89
CA SER A 187 8.41 -3.60 -11.29
C SER A 187 7.17 -2.70 -11.46
N PHE A 188 6.22 -2.73 -10.50
CA PHE A 188 5.12 -1.76 -10.48
C PHE A 188 5.64 -0.33 -10.28
N LEU A 189 6.59 -0.13 -9.37
CA LEU A 189 7.19 1.18 -9.14
C LEU A 189 7.98 1.69 -10.37
N TYR A 190 8.67 0.80 -11.07
CA TYR A 190 9.28 1.15 -12.37
C TYR A 190 8.22 1.67 -13.37
N LEU A 191 7.10 0.94 -13.52
CA LEU A 191 6.02 1.36 -14.40
C LEU A 191 5.43 2.71 -13.99
N TYR A 192 5.24 2.95 -12.69
CA TYR A 192 4.77 4.25 -12.20
C TYR A 192 5.77 5.36 -12.47
N GLY A 193 7.07 5.10 -12.25
CA GLY A 193 8.14 6.06 -12.50
C GLY A 193 8.33 6.40 -13.97
N SER A 194 8.08 5.47 -14.89
CA SER A 194 8.25 5.65 -16.34
C SER A 194 6.99 6.07 -17.10
N ALA A 195 5.81 6.04 -16.49
CA ALA A 195 4.56 6.44 -17.16
C ALA A 195 4.49 7.94 -17.45
N HIS A 196 3.84 8.34 -18.55
CA HIS A 196 3.46 9.72 -18.81
C HIS A 196 2.52 10.26 -17.70
N CYS A 197 1.50 9.45 -17.35
CA CYS A 197 0.52 9.76 -16.31
C CYS A 197 -0.01 8.47 -15.68
N VAL A 198 -0.41 8.54 -14.40
CA VAL A 198 -1.03 7.43 -13.67
C VAL A 198 -2.43 7.81 -13.21
N VAL A 199 -3.43 7.11 -13.71
CA VAL A 199 -4.83 7.20 -13.28
C VAL A 199 -5.15 5.98 -12.41
N THR A 200 -5.57 6.20 -11.19
CA THR A 200 -5.70 5.08 -10.25
C THR A 200 -6.75 5.30 -9.17
N ARG A 201 -7.29 4.21 -8.63
CA ARG A 201 -8.08 4.20 -7.39
C ARG A 201 -7.28 3.66 -6.18
N ARG A 202 -6.01 3.34 -6.39
CA ARG A 202 -5.13 2.77 -5.36
C ARG A 202 -4.20 3.83 -4.80
N MET A 203 -4.27 4.07 -3.49
CA MET A 203 -3.39 5.03 -2.82
C MET A 203 -1.91 4.67 -2.99
N HIS A 204 -1.56 3.37 -2.94
CA HIS A 204 -0.19 2.88 -3.16
C HIS A 204 0.22 2.78 -4.64
N ALA A 205 -0.57 3.38 -5.56
CA ALA A 205 -0.14 3.76 -6.90
C ALA A 205 -0.04 5.28 -7.01
N ALA A 206 -1.01 6.02 -6.46
CA ALA A 206 -1.02 7.48 -6.52
C ALA A 206 0.16 8.11 -5.77
N LEU A 207 0.39 7.74 -4.49
CA LEU A 207 1.46 8.33 -3.68
C LEU A 207 2.87 7.99 -4.18
N PRO A 208 3.20 6.75 -4.58
CA PRO A 208 4.48 6.47 -5.24
C PRO A 208 4.69 7.29 -6.52
N SER A 209 3.67 7.38 -7.39
CA SER A 209 3.76 8.18 -8.61
C SER A 209 4.03 9.66 -8.30
N LEU A 210 3.24 10.24 -7.40
CA LEU A 210 3.46 11.60 -6.88
C LEU A 210 4.89 11.79 -6.37
N SER A 211 5.36 10.84 -5.55
CA SER A 211 6.65 10.87 -4.90
C SER A 211 7.82 10.85 -5.90
N MET A 212 7.67 10.11 -6.98
CA MET A 212 8.64 10.00 -8.07
C MET A 212 8.49 11.11 -9.14
N GLY A 213 7.58 12.06 -8.94
CA GLY A 213 7.34 13.16 -9.88
C GLY A 213 6.52 12.76 -11.10
N THR A 214 5.88 11.58 -11.12
CA THR A 214 4.96 11.19 -12.19
C THR A 214 3.61 11.84 -11.95
N PRO A 215 3.02 12.54 -12.94
CA PRO A 215 1.67 13.07 -12.82
C PRO A 215 0.68 11.96 -12.44
N ALA A 216 -0.12 12.19 -11.41
CA ALA A 216 -1.03 11.18 -10.91
C ALA A 216 -2.37 11.76 -10.49
N VAL A 217 -3.45 11.03 -10.76
CA VAL A 217 -4.79 11.34 -10.28
C VAL A 217 -5.40 10.14 -9.57
N LEU A 218 -5.89 10.38 -8.35
CA LEU A 218 -6.61 9.41 -7.55
C LEU A 218 -8.11 9.51 -7.85
N LEU A 219 -8.71 8.42 -8.31
CA LEU A 219 -10.15 8.30 -8.49
C LEU A 219 -10.76 7.75 -7.21
N ASP A 220 -11.41 8.59 -6.43
CA ASP A 220 -12.04 8.19 -5.18
C ASP A 220 -13.48 7.74 -5.42
N LEU A 221 -13.70 6.43 -5.38
CA LEU A 221 -15.02 5.81 -5.54
C LEU A 221 -15.83 5.79 -4.23
N ASP A 222 -15.15 5.93 -3.11
CA ASP A 222 -15.73 5.70 -1.78
C ASP A 222 -15.66 6.96 -0.90
N LEU A 223 -15.45 8.15 -1.49
CA LEU A 223 -15.29 9.41 -0.76
C LEU A 223 -16.43 9.64 0.24
N GLU A 224 -17.66 9.40 -0.21
CA GLU A 224 -18.85 9.58 0.62
C GLU A 224 -19.06 8.44 1.62
N ARG A 225 -18.66 7.22 1.24
CA ARG A 225 -18.88 6.00 2.04
C ARG A 225 -17.86 5.81 3.17
N PHE A 226 -16.61 6.20 2.92
CA PHE A 226 -15.49 6.04 3.87
C PHE A 226 -14.64 7.32 3.93
N PRO A 227 -15.18 8.44 4.42
CA PRO A 227 -14.49 9.74 4.39
C PRO A 227 -13.17 9.74 5.17
N GLY A 228 -13.04 8.89 6.18
CA GLY A 228 -11.82 8.80 6.99
C GLY A 228 -10.69 7.95 6.41
N ARG A 229 -10.95 7.13 5.37
CA ARG A 229 -10.01 6.09 4.91
C ARG A 229 -8.66 6.63 4.44
N PHE A 230 -8.62 7.80 3.83
CA PHE A 230 -7.39 8.42 3.32
C PHE A 230 -7.24 9.86 3.80
N SER A 231 -7.81 10.17 4.98
CA SER A 231 -7.75 11.51 5.54
C SER A 231 -6.31 11.97 5.77
N GLY A 232 -5.96 13.14 5.27
CA GLY A 232 -4.60 13.69 5.28
C GLY A 232 -3.69 13.22 4.13
N LEU A 233 -4.06 12.17 3.39
CA LEU A 233 -3.30 11.72 2.21
C LEU A 233 -3.97 12.13 0.90
N ARG A 234 -5.30 12.26 0.90
CA ARG A 234 -6.09 12.60 -0.27
C ARG A 234 -5.76 13.98 -0.82
N ASP A 235 -5.47 14.92 0.08
CA ASP A 235 -5.17 16.31 -0.27
C ASP A 235 -3.74 16.50 -0.84
N LEU A 236 -2.92 15.44 -0.80
CA LEU A 236 -1.55 15.45 -1.33
C LEU A 236 -1.47 15.13 -2.82
N VAL A 237 -2.55 14.65 -3.45
CA VAL A 237 -2.60 14.23 -4.84
C VAL A 237 -3.85 14.78 -5.51
N HIS A 238 -3.84 14.98 -6.82
CA HIS A 238 -5.08 15.29 -7.54
C HIS A 238 -6.10 14.18 -7.29
N CYS A 239 -7.24 14.54 -6.71
CA CYS A 239 -8.27 13.59 -6.31
C CYS A 239 -9.64 14.04 -6.82
N MET A 240 -10.39 13.14 -7.44
CA MET A 240 -11.73 13.41 -7.94
C MET A 240 -12.56 12.14 -8.09
N THR A 241 -13.86 12.31 -8.34
CA THR A 241 -14.72 11.19 -8.68
C THR A 241 -14.45 10.67 -10.09
N PRO A 242 -14.73 9.40 -10.41
CA PRO A 242 -14.66 8.89 -11.78
C PRO A 242 -15.56 9.64 -12.77
N ASP A 243 -16.68 10.17 -12.31
CA ASP A 243 -17.60 10.94 -13.14
C ASP A 243 -17.02 12.32 -13.48
N ASP A 244 -16.39 13.01 -12.53
CA ASP A 244 -15.72 14.28 -12.78
C ASP A 244 -14.53 14.11 -13.71
N PHE A 245 -13.75 13.04 -13.50
CA PHE A 245 -12.66 12.66 -14.40
C PHE A 245 -13.18 12.43 -15.83
N SER A 246 -14.25 11.66 -16.00
CA SER A 246 -14.85 11.36 -17.31
C SER A 246 -15.44 12.59 -18.01
N LYS A 247 -15.69 13.67 -17.27
CA LYS A 247 -16.08 14.98 -17.80
C LYS A 247 -14.90 15.87 -18.23
N GLY A 248 -13.67 15.33 -18.19
CA GLY A 248 -12.47 16.05 -18.63
C GLY A 248 -11.91 17.04 -17.62
N ARG A 249 -12.21 16.91 -16.31
CA ARG A 249 -11.64 17.78 -15.28
C ARG A 249 -10.15 17.55 -15.02
N TYR A 250 -9.58 16.50 -15.61
CA TYR A 250 -8.15 16.21 -15.55
C TYR A 250 -7.69 15.85 -16.97
N ASP A 251 -6.76 16.62 -17.51
CA ASP A 251 -6.17 16.37 -18.80
C ASP A 251 -5.07 15.31 -18.67
N ILE A 252 -5.25 14.15 -19.29
CA ILE A 252 -4.28 13.05 -19.24
C ILE A 252 -3.19 13.17 -20.31
N ASP A 253 -3.40 14.03 -21.32
CA ASP A 253 -2.41 14.33 -22.37
C ASP A 253 -1.43 15.43 -21.94
N SER A 254 -1.93 16.43 -21.22
CA SER A 254 -1.15 17.50 -20.62
C SER A 254 -1.47 17.58 -19.13
N PRO A 255 -1.06 16.56 -18.36
CA PRO A 255 -1.47 16.46 -16.96
C PRO A 255 -0.91 17.61 -16.13
N PRO A 256 -1.72 18.17 -15.21
CA PRO A 256 -1.26 19.24 -14.34
C PRO A 256 -0.11 18.76 -13.45
N GLN A 257 0.74 19.70 -13.03
CA GLN A 257 1.81 19.41 -12.09
C GLN A 257 1.23 18.85 -10.79
N ASN A 258 1.91 17.85 -10.22
CA ASN A 258 1.53 17.29 -8.94
C ASN A 258 1.60 18.35 -7.82
N PRO A 259 0.71 18.31 -6.81
CA PRO A 259 0.84 19.13 -5.60
C PRO A 259 2.14 18.82 -4.84
N ASP A 260 2.70 19.81 -4.17
CA ASP A 260 3.97 19.73 -3.44
C ASP A 260 3.83 19.52 -1.92
N GLY A 261 2.61 19.55 -1.40
CA GLY A 261 2.31 19.41 0.04
C GLY A 261 2.88 18.16 0.70
N HIS A 262 3.29 17.15 -0.08
CA HIS A 262 3.93 15.95 0.43
C HIS A 262 5.41 16.12 0.80
N LEU A 263 6.09 17.19 0.35
CA LEU A 263 7.54 17.34 0.48
C LEU A 263 8.00 17.47 1.94
N GLU A 264 7.28 18.20 2.77
CA GLU A 264 7.61 18.33 4.20
C GLU A 264 7.35 17.00 4.95
N ILE A 265 6.27 16.29 4.60
CA ILE A 265 5.99 14.95 5.14
C ILE A 265 7.13 13.99 4.77
N ARG A 266 7.61 14.02 3.53
CA ARG A 266 8.76 13.23 3.06
C ARG A 266 10.00 13.50 3.91
N LYS A 267 10.39 14.77 4.08
CA LYS A 267 11.57 15.15 4.88
C LYS A 267 11.48 14.62 6.31
N ALA A 268 10.32 14.73 6.94
CA ALA A 268 10.10 14.21 8.29
C ALA A 268 10.22 12.68 8.35
N LEU A 269 9.61 11.96 7.41
CA LEU A 269 9.71 10.50 7.30
C LEU A 269 11.13 10.03 7.07
N GLU A 270 11.86 10.67 6.15
CA GLU A 270 13.26 10.37 5.84
C GLU A 270 14.15 10.59 7.06
N LYS A 271 13.96 11.67 7.81
CA LYS A 271 14.66 11.94 9.06
C LYS A 271 14.41 10.83 10.07
N THR A 272 13.14 10.52 10.34
CA THR A 272 12.74 9.49 11.32
C THR A 272 13.33 8.11 11.00
N CYS A 273 13.26 7.70 9.73
CA CYS A 273 13.80 6.41 9.32
C CYS A 273 15.33 6.36 9.40
N ARG A 274 16.03 7.43 8.99
CA ARG A 274 17.49 7.53 9.11
C ARG A 274 17.97 7.57 10.57
N GLU A 275 17.25 8.23 11.45
CA GLU A 275 17.56 8.23 12.88
C GLU A 275 17.46 6.82 13.50
N PHE A 276 16.51 6.00 13.01
CA PHE A 276 16.33 4.63 13.49
C PHE A 276 17.36 3.64 12.97
N THR A 277 17.73 3.72 11.68
CA THR A 277 18.60 2.72 11.04
C THR A 277 20.03 3.22 10.79
N GLY A 278 20.25 4.53 10.78
CA GLY A 278 21.52 5.12 10.35
C GLY A 278 21.74 5.06 8.83
N HIS A 279 20.74 4.67 8.02
CA HIS A 279 20.95 4.32 6.63
C HIS A 279 19.95 4.92 5.66
N ASP A 280 20.37 5.15 4.41
CA ASP A 280 19.54 5.58 3.28
C ASP A 280 20.18 5.17 1.94
N ASN A 281 19.59 4.23 1.25
CA ASN A 281 20.04 3.73 -0.06
C ASN A 281 19.70 4.65 -1.24
N GLY A 282 18.96 5.74 -1.01
CA GLY A 282 18.43 6.57 -2.09
C GLY A 282 17.34 5.87 -2.89
N SER A 283 17.41 5.91 -4.24
CA SER A 283 16.43 5.18 -5.06
C SER A 283 16.62 3.67 -4.98
N VAL A 284 15.54 2.96 -4.71
CA VAL A 284 15.49 1.48 -4.64
C VAL A 284 14.79 0.87 -5.86
N ILE A 285 14.49 1.70 -6.86
CA ILE A 285 13.79 1.33 -8.09
C ILE A 285 14.83 1.18 -9.20
N GLU A 286 14.83 0.03 -9.84
CA GLU A 286 15.76 -0.30 -10.93
C GLU A 286 15.01 -0.37 -12.26
N PRO A 287 15.68 -0.10 -13.40
CA PRO A 287 15.13 -0.35 -14.72
C PRO A 287 14.75 -1.83 -14.88
N VAL A 288 13.58 -2.09 -15.46
CA VAL A 288 13.04 -3.43 -15.71
C VAL A 288 12.99 -3.69 -17.20
N SER A 289 13.27 -4.93 -17.62
CA SER A 289 13.26 -5.29 -19.03
C SER A 289 11.84 -5.34 -19.61
N LEU A 290 11.68 -5.02 -20.90
CA LEU A 290 10.38 -5.07 -21.57
C LEU A 290 9.67 -6.45 -21.46
N PRO A 291 10.36 -7.60 -21.63
CA PRO A 291 9.73 -8.90 -21.41
C PRO A 291 9.16 -9.10 -20.01
N GLU A 292 9.86 -8.59 -18.98
CA GLU A 292 9.42 -8.66 -17.58
C GLU A 292 8.20 -7.77 -17.33
N VAL A 293 8.19 -6.55 -17.86
CA VAL A 293 7.02 -5.65 -17.84
C VAL A 293 5.81 -6.29 -18.51
N MET A 294 6.00 -6.88 -19.70
CA MET A 294 4.91 -7.57 -20.42
C MET A 294 4.43 -8.80 -19.67
N GLY A 295 5.32 -9.52 -19.00
CA GLY A 295 4.98 -10.62 -18.11
C GLY A 295 4.08 -10.15 -16.96
N LEU A 296 4.43 -9.05 -16.31
CA LEU A 296 3.66 -8.46 -15.23
C LEU A 296 2.24 -8.05 -15.68
N ILE A 297 2.12 -7.35 -16.80
CA ILE A 297 0.81 -6.94 -17.35
C ILE A 297 -0.07 -8.17 -17.61
N ARG A 298 0.47 -9.21 -18.23
CA ARG A 298 -0.27 -10.46 -18.50
C ARG A 298 -0.69 -11.19 -17.24
N CYS A 299 0.15 -11.21 -16.20
CA CYS A 299 -0.19 -11.80 -14.90
C CYS A 299 -1.38 -11.08 -14.26
N THR A 300 -1.36 -9.76 -14.21
CA THR A 300 -2.45 -8.97 -13.63
C THR A 300 -3.77 -9.11 -14.40
N GLU A 301 -3.73 -9.25 -15.73
CA GLU A 301 -4.91 -9.54 -16.54
C GLU A 301 -5.51 -10.92 -16.22
N LYS A 302 -4.68 -11.96 -16.13
CA LYS A 302 -5.14 -13.31 -15.76
C LYS A 302 -5.76 -13.36 -14.37
N ASP A 303 -5.17 -12.66 -13.42
CA ASP A 303 -5.65 -12.62 -12.05
C ASP A 303 -6.99 -11.88 -11.92
N ARG A 304 -7.19 -10.81 -12.69
CA ARG A 304 -8.51 -10.16 -12.80
C ARG A 304 -9.60 -11.13 -13.27
N ILE A 305 -9.29 -12.00 -14.24
CA ILE A 305 -10.23 -13.01 -14.75
C ILE A 305 -10.52 -14.06 -13.67
N LYS A 306 -9.47 -14.60 -13.01
CA LYS A 306 -9.61 -15.58 -11.92
C LYS A 306 -10.45 -15.02 -10.76
N GLN A 307 -10.21 -13.76 -10.39
CA GLN A 307 -10.95 -13.09 -9.32
C GLN A 307 -12.41 -12.94 -9.67
N PHE A 308 -12.75 -12.53 -10.90
CA PHE A 308 -14.14 -12.44 -11.33
C PHE A 308 -14.86 -13.78 -11.17
N HIS A 309 -14.21 -14.89 -11.54
CA HIS A 309 -14.75 -16.23 -11.37
C HIS A 309 -14.88 -16.64 -9.88
N SER A 310 -13.94 -16.26 -9.02
CA SER A 310 -13.99 -16.58 -7.59
C SER A 310 -15.06 -15.78 -6.86
N ILE A 311 -15.22 -14.50 -7.16
CA ILE A 311 -16.30 -13.65 -6.63
C ILE A 311 -17.65 -14.17 -7.09
N TRP A 312 -17.78 -14.52 -8.37
CA TRP A 312 -19.02 -15.10 -8.91
C TRP A 312 -19.38 -16.40 -8.20
N LYS A 313 -18.41 -17.31 -7.97
CA LYS A 313 -18.61 -18.54 -7.19
C LYS A 313 -19.03 -18.24 -5.74
N LEU A 314 -18.41 -17.25 -5.09
CA LEU A 314 -18.73 -16.86 -3.71
C LEU A 314 -20.14 -16.26 -3.59
N GLU A 315 -20.52 -15.40 -4.51
CA GLU A 315 -21.86 -14.80 -4.55
C GLU A 315 -22.93 -15.85 -4.88
N THR A 316 -22.61 -16.78 -5.78
CA THR A 316 -23.51 -17.92 -6.09
C THR A 316 -23.66 -18.82 -4.86
N ALA A 317 -22.57 -19.12 -4.14
CA ALA A 317 -22.61 -19.91 -2.91
C ALA A 317 -23.41 -19.20 -1.80
N LYS A 318 -23.26 -17.90 -1.62
CA LYS A 318 -24.07 -17.10 -0.68
C LYS A 318 -25.55 -17.11 -1.02
N LEU A 319 -25.89 -17.00 -2.32
CA LEU A 319 -27.26 -17.08 -2.82
C LEU A 319 -27.88 -18.46 -2.55
N VAL A 320 -27.13 -19.53 -2.81
CA VAL A 320 -27.56 -20.91 -2.52
C VAL A 320 -27.76 -21.10 -1.03
N TYR A 321 -26.79 -20.66 -0.20
CA TYR A 321 -26.85 -20.76 1.26
C TYR A 321 -28.03 -19.97 1.85
N SER A 322 -28.26 -18.75 1.37
CA SER A 322 -29.40 -17.93 1.79
C SER A 322 -30.77 -18.54 1.43
N ARG A 323 -30.84 -19.23 0.27
CA ARG A 323 -32.03 -19.97 -0.12
C ARG A 323 -32.28 -21.23 0.75
N PHE A 324 -31.20 -21.89 1.20
CA PHE A 324 -31.27 -23.02 2.13
C PHE A 324 -31.74 -22.57 3.52
N LEU A 325 -31.23 -21.45 4.05
CA LEU A 325 -31.65 -20.91 5.35
C LEU A 325 -33.10 -20.42 5.36
N LYS A 326 -33.57 -19.84 4.24
CA LYS A 326 -34.98 -19.42 4.11
C LYS A 326 -35.98 -20.62 4.04
N LYS A 327 -35.49 -21.82 3.78
CA LYS A 327 -36.32 -23.05 3.77
C LYS A 327 -36.36 -23.79 5.11
N ARG A 328 -35.51 -23.44 6.09
CA ARG A 328 -35.64 -23.95 7.47
C ARG A 328 -36.59 -23.02 8.23
N ARG A 329 -37.75 -23.57 8.62
CA ARG A 329 -38.65 -22.88 9.52
C ARG A 329 -38.04 -22.80 10.91
N PRO A 330 -38.42 -21.79 11.76
CA PRO A 330 -37.90 -21.66 13.11
C PRO A 330 -38.16 -22.86 14.02
N GLU A 331 -39.04 -23.76 13.64
CA GLU A 331 -39.46 -24.94 14.38
C GLU A 331 -38.52 -26.16 14.28
N ASP A 332 -37.45 -26.07 13.45
CA ASP A 332 -36.47 -27.16 13.24
C ASP A 332 -35.18 -26.99 14.08
N ILE A 333 -35.18 -26.10 15.08
CA ILE A 333 -34.07 -25.88 16.02
C ILE A 333 -34.56 -26.10 17.42
N GLU A 334 -34.61 -27.35 17.86
CA GLU A 334 -34.52 -27.75 19.28
C GLU A 334 -33.17 -28.42 19.54
#